data_cd177340bd72fbf34601c32fab7becfd
#
_entry.id   cd177340bd72fbf34601c32fab7becfd
#
_cell.length_a   1.000
_cell.length_b   1.000
_cell.length_c   1.000
_cell.angle_alpha   90.00
_cell.angle_beta   90.00
_cell.angle_gamma   90.00
#
_symmetry.space_group_name_H-M   'P 1'
#
loop_
_entity.id
_entity.type
_entity.pdbx_description
1 polymer ?
#
loop_
_entity_poly.entity_id
_entity_poly.type
_entity_poly.pdbx_seq_one_letter_code
_entity_poly.pdbx_strand_id
1 'polypeptide(L)'
;GRPGSVAGHIQPQRTGMIKKGEFTLMRRNSALVLIYLIVGLLVAPGAATADKHFERLVVFGDSLSDPGNAFHLTGNALKPPYSTLDQFLVPDAPYARGGNHFSNGKTWVERFAEKLDLEESAGPAFKGENKDQLKMTNYAVGGARARDFGQNINLASQLGMFQADAQGEVTDRTLYVLALGGNDVRDAVSALAQDSSGLLSAEIIANALSAISDAVIALYSGGATTLMVANVPDLSITPAVNRLDAILPGATMSAAILSAKFNSELAGLLDVLEQSSPGLKIIRIDFAGNTRRIADDPEAFKISNVEEACVMPDQRPSSCKKPNRYLFWDGIHPTAKAHRIIGKMVFKNYQSFMRDSEVLCHPGRKNRDAACRSVLWL
;
A
#
# COMPACT_ATOMS: atom_id res chain seq x y z
N GLY A 1 28.05 -18.34 -60.56
CA GLY A 1 27.62 -19.55 -61.24
C GLY A 1 26.16 -19.79 -60.95
N ARG A 2 25.32 -19.62 -61.94
CA ARG A 2 23.95 -20.07 -62.14
C ARG A 2 24.00 -21.59 -62.49
N PRO A 3 22.85 -22.27 -62.83
CA PRO A 3 21.55 -22.47 -62.21
C PRO A 3 21.09 -23.94 -62.35
N GLY A 4 19.87 -24.27 -61.98
CA GLY A 4 19.25 -25.57 -62.27
C GLY A 4 17.84 -25.70 -61.72
N SER A 5 16.93 -25.37 -62.54
CA SER A 5 15.54 -25.69 -62.79
C SER A 5 15.29 -27.16 -63.11
N VAL A 6 14.07 -27.67 -62.87
CA VAL A 6 13.16 -28.55 -63.67
C VAL A 6 11.99 -28.92 -62.73
N ALA A 7 10.76 -28.54 -62.86
CA ALA A 7 9.68 -28.71 -63.79
C ALA A 7 9.08 -30.16 -63.88
N GLY A 8 7.76 -30.19 -63.75
CA GLY A 8 6.88 -31.17 -64.33
C GLY A 8 6.23 -32.15 -63.34
N HIS A 9 4.96 -32.52 -63.30
CA HIS A 9 3.89 -32.64 -64.28
C HIS A 9 2.55 -32.82 -63.52
N ILE A 10 1.58 -32.23 -63.84
CA ILE A 10 0.20 -32.16 -64.32
C ILE A 10 -0.48 -33.60 -64.64
N GLN A 11 -1.63 -33.78 -63.91
CA GLN A 11 -2.95 -34.30 -64.31
C GLN A 11 -3.13 -35.79 -64.62
N PRO A 12 -4.43 -36.29 -64.81
CA PRO A 12 -5.77 -35.79 -64.44
C PRO A 12 -6.79 -36.88 -63.90
N GLN A 13 -7.91 -36.37 -63.43
CA GLN A 13 -9.30 -36.85 -63.45
C GLN A 13 -9.65 -38.39 -63.53
N ARG A 14 -10.64 -38.77 -62.71
CA ARG A 14 -11.81 -39.55 -63.20
C ARG A 14 -13.08 -39.30 -62.36
N THR A 15 -14.08 -38.93 -63.07
CA THR A 15 -15.53 -38.87 -62.84
C THR A 15 -16.15 -40.27 -62.56
N GLY A 16 -17.22 -40.32 -61.80
CA GLY A 16 -18.08 -41.48 -61.63
C GLY A 16 -19.18 -41.31 -60.62
N MET A 17 -20.24 -40.80 -61.02
CA MET A 17 -21.59 -41.34 -61.25
C MET A 17 -22.48 -41.48 -59.99
N ILE A 18 -23.59 -40.78 -60.13
CA ILE A 18 -24.79 -40.69 -59.28
C ILE A 18 -25.53 -42.07 -59.29
N LYS A 19 -26.02 -42.50 -58.10
CA LYS A 19 -27.17 -43.37 -57.98
C LYS A 19 -28.22 -42.80 -57.04
N LYS A 20 -29.44 -42.62 -57.63
CA LYS A 20 -30.71 -42.38 -56.94
C LYS A 20 -31.14 -43.64 -56.19
N GLY A 21 -31.72 -43.51 -55.05
CA GLY A 21 -32.40 -44.57 -54.29
C GLY A 21 -33.14 -44.02 -53.10
N GLU A 22 -34.36 -43.73 -53.31
CA GLU A 22 -35.60 -44.06 -52.62
C GLU A 22 -35.82 -43.59 -51.19
N PHE A 23 -36.89 -42.81 -51.08
CA PHE A 23 -37.66 -42.45 -49.89
C PHE A 23 -38.15 -43.68 -49.14
N THR A 24 -37.89 -43.76 -47.83
CA THR A 24 -38.73 -44.47 -46.89
C THR A 24 -38.96 -43.64 -45.64
N LEU A 25 -40.17 -43.18 -45.50
CA LEU A 25 -40.74 -42.50 -44.35
C LEU A 25 -40.85 -43.53 -43.22
N MET A 26 -40.17 -43.28 -42.08
CA MET A 26 -40.52 -43.95 -40.83
C MET A 26 -40.58 -42.97 -39.70
N ARG A 27 -41.79 -42.73 -39.26
CA ARG A 27 -42.18 -42.14 -37.98
C ARG A 27 -41.47 -42.90 -36.86
N ARG A 28 -40.78 -42.19 -35.97
CA ARG A 28 -40.68 -42.39 -34.48
C ARG A 28 -39.50 -41.60 -33.97
N ASN A 29 -39.76 -40.59 -33.17
CA ASN A 29 -39.50 -40.49 -31.74
C ASN A 29 -39.51 -39.02 -31.31
N SER A 30 -40.70 -38.61 -30.86
CA SER A 30 -40.90 -37.34 -30.14
C SER A 30 -40.34 -37.34 -28.69
N ALA A 31 -39.47 -38.31 -28.37
CA ALA A 31 -38.90 -38.45 -27.02
C ALA A 31 -37.46 -37.89 -26.88
N LEU A 32 -36.78 -37.53 -27.95
CA LEU A 32 -35.40 -37.04 -27.90
C LEU A 32 -35.27 -35.51 -27.87
N VAL A 33 -36.32 -34.77 -28.16
CA VAL A 33 -36.32 -33.30 -28.15
C VAL A 33 -36.51 -32.75 -26.73
N LEU A 34 -37.10 -33.55 -25.80
CA LEU A 34 -37.33 -33.12 -24.40
C LEU A 34 -36.10 -33.25 -23.49
N ILE A 35 -35.10 -34.04 -23.89
CA ILE A 35 -33.86 -34.24 -23.08
C ILE A 35 -32.86 -33.13 -23.32
N TYR A 36 -32.86 -32.47 -24.49
CA TYR A 36 -31.97 -31.32 -24.73
C TYR A 36 -32.45 -30.01 -24.13
N LEU A 37 -33.71 -29.89 -23.71
CA LEU A 37 -34.25 -28.71 -23.04
C LEU A 37 -34.07 -28.76 -21.49
N ILE A 38 -33.75 -29.92 -20.91
CA ILE A 38 -33.53 -30.04 -19.44
C ILE A 38 -32.05 -30.00 -19.10
N VAL A 39 -31.13 -30.29 -20.02
CA VAL A 39 -29.67 -30.16 -19.81
C VAL A 39 -29.19 -28.69 -19.95
N GLY A 40 -29.98 -27.82 -20.58
CA GLY A 40 -29.67 -26.39 -20.72
C GLY A 40 -29.94 -25.52 -19.49
N LEU A 41 -30.53 -26.07 -18.41
CA LEU A 41 -30.94 -25.29 -17.22
C LEU A 41 -30.16 -25.58 -15.92
N LEU A 42 -29.05 -26.31 -16.05
CA LEU A 42 -28.12 -26.56 -14.93
C LEU A 42 -26.72 -25.94 -15.16
N VAL A 43 -26.62 -24.89 -15.96
CA VAL A 43 -25.51 -23.95 -15.78
C VAL A 43 -25.92 -23.08 -14.59
N ALA A 44 -25.57 -23.52 -13.39
CA ALA A 44 -25.53 -22.62 -12.24
C ALA A 44 -24.81 -21.37 -12.70
N PRO A 45 -25.35 -20.15 -12.46
CA PRO A 45 -24.55 -18.96 -12.64
C PRO A 45 -23.31 -19.22 -11.80
N GLY A 46 -22.14 -19.27 -12.45
CA GLY A 46 -20.88 -19.36 -11.76
C GLY A 46 -20.94 -18.35 -10.63
N ALA A 47 -20.61 -18.76 -9.41
CA ALA A 47 -20.46 -17.83 -8.31
C ALA A 47 -19.70 -16.65 -8.89
N ALA A 48 -20.34 -15.49 -8.95
CA ALA A 48 -19.68 -14.27 -9.31
C ALA A 48 -18.51 -14.19 -8.32
N THR A 49 -17.31 -14.48 -8.83
CA THR A 49 -16.08 -14.16 -8.11
C THR A 49 -16.25 -12.70 -7.76
N ALA A 50 -16.33 -12.39 -6.47
CA ALA A 50 -16.38 -11.01 -6.01
C ALA A 50 -15.28 -10.30 -6.81
N ASP A 51 -15.68 -9.35 -7.63
CA ASP A 51 -14.79 -8.65 -8.56
C ASP A 51 -13.64 -8.10 -7.71
N LYS A 52 -12.41 -8.56 -7.93
CA LYS A 52 -11.26 -8.03 -7.20
C LYS A 52 -11.24 -6.55 -7.51
N HIS A 53 -11.60 -5.74 -6.55
CA HIS A 53 -11.81 -4.31 -6.76
C HIS A 53 -10.53 -3.63 -7.29
N PHE A 54 -9.34 -4.16 -6.92
CA PHE A 54 -8.05 -3.73 -7.43
C PHE A 54 -7.19 -4.92 -7.85
N GLU A 55 -6.40 -4.71 -8.92
CA GLU A 55 -5.47 -5.71 -9.46
C GLU A 55 -4.05 -5.49 -8.96
N ARG A 56 -3.76 -4.31 -8.44
CA ARG A 56 -2.43 -3.90 -7.99
C ARG A 56 -2.52 -2.96 -6.79
N LEU A 57 -1.49 -3.03 -5.96
CA LEU A 57 -1.22 -2.09 -4.87
C LEU A 57 0.09 -1.37 -5.17
N VAL A 58 0.07 -0.04 -5.27
CA VAL A 58 1.28 0.78 -5.38
C VAL A 58 1.48 1.54 -4.08
N VAL A 59 2.66 1.46 -3.48
CA VAL A 59 2.94 2.04 -2.16
C VAL A 59 4.08 3.05 -2.24
N PHE A 60 3.84 4.24 -1.72
CA PHE A 60 4.83 5.27 -1.45
C PHE A 60 4.90 5.47 0.06
N GLY A 61 6.09 5.41 0.63
CA GLY A 61 6.20 5.39 2.09
C GLY A 61 7.62 5.57 2.62
N ASP A 62 7.70 5.46 3.92
CA ASP A 62 8.94 5.48 4.68
C ASP A 62 9.25 4.12 5.31
N SER A 63 10.07 4.10 6.37
CA SER A 63 10.47 2.87 7.08
C SER A 63 9.31 2.04 7.65
N LEU A 64 8.15 2.66 7.91
CA LEU A 64 6.97 1.93 8.38
C LEU A 64 6.36 1.03 7.31
N SER A 65 6.65 1.30 6.03
CA SER A 65 6.09 0.61 4.86
C SER A 65 7.16 -0.04 3.99
N ASP A 66 8.45 0.12 4.30
CA ASP A 66 9.59 -0.42 3.53
C ASP A 66 9.66 -1.96 3.63
N PRO A 67 9.47 -2.70 2.53
CA PRO A 67 9.53 -4.16 2.51
C PRO A 67 10.96 -4.72 2.31
N GLY A 68 11.99 -3.87 2.40
CA GLY A 68 13.39 -4.19 2.18
C GLY A 68 14.08 -3.35 1.10
N ASN A 69 13.44 -2.29 0.61
CA ASN A 69 14.02 -1.42 -0.42
C ASN A 69 15.32 -0.75 0.04
N ALA A 70 15.38 -0.24 1.28
CA ALA A 70 16.60 0.34 1.82
C ALA A 70 17.78 -0.65 1.81
N PHE A 71 17.52 -1.93 2.09
CA PHE A 71 18.53 -2.98 1.98
C PHE A 71 18.96 -3.20 0.51
N HIS A 72 18.01 -3.28 -0.42
CA HIS A 72 18.33 -3.50 -1.83
C HIS A 72 19.13 -2.33 -2.44
N LEU A 73 18.87 -1.11 -1.98
CA LEU A 73 19.59 0.08 -2.45
C LEU A 73 21.01 0.20 -1.87
N THR A 74 21.22 -0.19 -0.62
CA THR A 74 22.48 0.03 0.10
C THR A 74 23.31 -1.23 0.31
N GLY A 75 22.71 -2.41 0.29
CA GLY A 75 23.33 -3.67 0.70
C GLY A 75 23.57 -3.77 2.22
N ASN A 76 23.09 -2.80 3.02
CA ASN A 76 23.36 -2.70 4.43
C ASN A 76 22.16 -3.13 5.27
N ALA A 77 22.41 -3.94 6.30
CA ALA A 77 21.44 -4.27 7.34
C ALA A 77 22.12 -4.36 8.70
N LEU A 78 21.45 -3.89 9.74
CA LEU A 78 21.92 -4.03 11.11
C LEU A 78 21.82 -5.48 11.57
N LYS A 79 22.84 -5.92 12.31
CA LYS A 79 22.94 -7.27 12.88
C LYS A 79 23.21 -7.21 14.38
N PRO A 80 22.75 -8.20 15.17
CA PRO A 80 23.17 -8.26 16.55
C PRO A 80 24.71 -8.33 16.67
N PRO A 81 25.31 -7.68 17.66
CA PRO A 81 24.70 -7.14 18.89
C PRO A 81 24.08 -5.73 18.81
N TYR A 82 23.75 -5.15 17.70
CA TYR A 82 23.11 -3.82 17.54
C TYR A 82 23.83 -2.66 18.26
N SER A 83 25.14 -2.73 18.39
CA SER A 83 25.94 -1.66 19.03
C SER A 83 26.11 -0.41 18.18
N THR A 84 25.71 -0.45 16.91
CA THR A 84 25.82 0.64 15.94
C THR A 84 24.56 1.48 15.81
N LEU A 85 23.51 1.22 16.62
CA LEU A 85 22.32 2.05 16.65
C LEU A 85 22.62 3.41 17.25
N ASP A 86 21.87 4.44 16.84
CA ASP A 86 21.94 5.73 17.47
C ASP A 86 21.47 5.70 18.93
N GLN A 87 21.73 6.78 19.67
CA GLN A 87 21.39 6.88 21.08
C GLN A 87 19.88 6.80 21.36
N PHE A 88 19.03 7.00 20.33
CA PHE A 88 17.58 6.93 20.42
C PHE A 88 17.03 5.59 19.88
N LEU A 89 17.89 4.63 19.56
CA LEU A 89 17.53 3.36 18.96
C LEU A 89 16.82 3.50 17.59
N VAL A 90 17.21 4.50 16.82
CA VAL A 90 16.75 4.68 15.42
C VAL A 90 17.87 4.23 14.51
N PRO A 91 17.68 3.13 13.73
CA PRO A 91 18.73 2.62 12.87
C PRO A 91 18.89 3.46 11.60
N ASP A 92 20.12 3.52 11.11
CA ASP A 92 20.49 4.05 9.78
C ASP A 92 20.38 3.00 8.66
N ALA A 93 20.16 1.73 9.02
CA ALA A 93 19.93 0.64 8.09
C ALA A 93 18.85 -0.32 8.64
N PRO A 94 18.13 -1.06 7.76
CA PRO A 94 17.14 -2.04 8.21
C PRO A 94 17.79 -3.17 8.99
N TYR A 95 16.99 -3.93 9.73
CA TYR A 95 17.47 -5.09 10.48
C TYR A 95 17.60 -6.31 9.57
N ALA A 96 18.68 -7.09 9.76
CA ALA A 96 18.88 -8.34 9.03
C ALA A 96 17.82 -9.41 9.42
N ARG A 97 17.29 -9.37 10.65
CA ARG A 97 16.16 -10.17 11.08
C ARG A 97 14.86 -9.55 10.61
N GLY A 98 13.91 -10.41 10.17
CA GLY A 98 12.60 -9.96 9.71
C GLY A 98 12.54 -9.57 8.23
N GLY A 99 13.54 -9.96 7.42
CA GLY A 99 13.53 -9.76 5.98
C GLY A 99 14.01 -8.37 5.53
N ASN A 100 14.97 -7.79 6.28
CA ASN A 100 15.54 -6.46 5.99
C ASN A 100 14.53 -5.30 6.13
N HIS A 101 13.58 -5.44 7.04
CA HIS A 101 12.65 -4.39 7.43
C HIS A 101 13.21 -3.54 8.58
N PHE A 102 12.64 -2.36 8.78
CA PHE A 102 12.85 -1.56 10.00
C PHE A 102 11.97 -2.10 11.15
N SER A 103 11.95 -3.40 11.30
CA SER A 103 11.18 -4.14 12.28
C SER A 103 11.75 -5.57 12.41
N ASN A 104 11.14 -6.41 13.24
CA ASN A 104 11.43 -7.83 13.31
C ASN A 104 10.54 -8.72 12.40
N GLY A 105 9.92 -8.14 11.39
CA GLY A 105 9.12 -8.85 10.38
C GLY A 105 8.32 -7.93 9.49
N LYS A 106 7.35 -8.48 8.77
CA LYS A 106 6.55 -7.79 7.76
C LYS A 106 5.86 -6.53 8.30
N THR A 107 5.83 -5.50 7.48
CA THR A 107 5.16 -4.22 7.73
C THR A 107 3.62 -4.34 7.69
N TRP A 108 2.94 -3.29 8.10
CA TRP A 108 1.47 -3.22 8.09
C TRP A 108 0.91 -3.34 6.67
N VAL A 109 1.59 -2.74 5.67
CA VAL A 109 1.12 -2.73 4.28
C VAL A 109 1.24 -4.10 3.62
N GLU A 110 2.30 -4.85 3.91
CA GLU A 110 2.40 -6.25 3.48
C GLU A 110 1.29 -7.10 4.10
N ARG A 111 0.94 -6.86 5.40
CA ARG A 111 -0.17 -7.53 6.08
C ARG A 111 -1.54 -7.09 5.55
N PHE A 112 -1.66 -5.88 5.07
CA PHE A 112 -2.85 -5.38 4.40
C PHE A 112 -2.99 -6.02 3.01
N ALA A 113 -1.92 -6.06 2.22
CA ALA A 113 -1.88 -6.67 0.90
C ALA A 113 -2.25 -8.18 0.94
N GLU A 114 -1.77 -8.92 1.95
CA GLU A 114 -2.18 -10.32 2.21
C GLU A 114 -3.71 -10.48 2.35
N LYS A 115 -4.43 -9.44 2.78
CA LYS A 115 -5.90 -9.46 2.92
C LYS A 115 -6.64 -9.16 1.63
N LEU A 116 -5.94 -8.60 0.66
CA LEU A 116 -6.45 -8.27 -0.67
C LEU A 116 -6.01 -9.28 -1.74
N ASP A 117 -5.23 -10.32 -1.37
CA ASP A 117 -4.52 -11.21 -2.29
C ASP A 117 -3.60 -10.45 -3.28
N LEU A 118 -2.96 -9.36 -2.79
CA LEU A 118 -2.05 -8.49 -3.52
C LEU A 118 -0.64 -8.46 -2.91
N GLU A 119 -0.23 -9.52 -2.22
CA GLU A 119 1.05 -9.58 -1.50
C GLU A 119 2.28 -9.42 -2.40
N GLU A 120 2.21 -9.86 -3.66
CA GLU A 120 3.30 -9.67 -4.62
C GLU A 120 3.55 -8.19 -4.88
N SER A 121 2.47 -7.39 -5.02
CA SER A 121 2.56 -5.94 -5.20
C SER A 121 3.23 -5.23 -4.02
N ALA A 122 3.04 -5.72 -2.79
CA ALA A 122 3.66 -5.15 -1.60
C ALA A 122 5.17 -5.47 -1.47
N GLY A 123 5.74 -6.27 -2.35
CA GLY A 123 7.17 -6.57 -2.40
C GLY A 123 8.02 -5.37 -2.82
N PRO A 124 9.36 -5.41 -2.56
CA PRO A 124 10.28 -4.28 -2.76
C PRO A 124 10.52 -3.99 -4.24
N ALA A 125 10.11 -2.82 -4.72
CA ALA A 125 10.26 -2.38 -6.11
C ALA A 125 11.74 -2.32 -6.56
N PHE A 126 12.67 -2.05 -5.64
CA PHE A 126 14.11 -1.94 -5.94
C PHE A 126 14.87 -3.28 -5.95
N LYS A 127 14.19 -4.41 -5.84
CA LYS A 127 14.81 -5.73 -5.96
C LYS A 127 15.26 -6.06 -7.38
N GLY A 128 14.86 -5.28 -8.37
CA GLY A 128 15.33 -5.41 -9.75
C GLY A 128 14.57 -6.39 -10.64
N GLU A 129 13.45 -6.91 -10.19
CA GLU A 129 12.63 -7.89 -10.93
C GLU A 129 11.48 -7.26 -11.74
N ASN A 130 11.36 -5.91 -11.74
CA ASN A 130 10.21 -5.21 -12.36
C ASN A 130 10.35 -4.92 -13.87
N LYS A 131 11.50 -5.22 -14.49
CA LYS A 131 11.83 -4.73 -15.86
C LYS A 131 10.84 -5.13 -16.95
N ASP A 132 10.19 -6.30 -16.82
CA ASP A 132 9.29 -6.81 -17.85
C ASP A 132 7.82 -6.94 -17.38
N GLN A 133 7.59 -6.90 -16.07
CA GLN A 133 6.26 -7.00 -15.46
C GLN A 133 6.27 -6.21 -14.16
N LEU A 134 5.37 -5.24 -14.04
CA LEU A 134 5.22 -4.41 -12.86
C LEU A 134 4.60 -5.23 -11.70
N LYS A 135 5.39 -6.11 -11.07
CA LYS A 135 4.92 -7.06 -10.05
C LYS A 135 5.06 -6.52 -8.63
N MET A 136 6.27 -6.08 -8.27
CA MET A 136 6.58 -5.51 -6.96
C MET A 136 6.55 -3.99 -7.07
N THR A 137 5.57 -3.38 -6.44
CA THR A 137 5.24 -1.95 -6.59
C THR A 137 5.19 -1.19 -5.28
N ASN A 138 5.91 -1.68 -4.28
CA ASN A 138 6.15 -0.94 -3.05
C ASN A 138 7.47 -0.16 -3.16
N TYR A 139 7.36 1.16 -3.32
CA TYR A 139 8.48 2.11 -3.47
C TYR A 139 8.90 2.76 -2.14
N ALA A 140 8.29 2.37 -1.01
CA ALA A 140 8.63 2.90 0.30
C ALA A 140 10.10 2.63 0.66
N VAL A 141 10.80 3.63 1.18
CA VAL A 141 12.21 3.54 1.57
C VAL A 141 12.40 4.13 2.97
N GLY A 142 13.13 3.39 3.81
CA GLY A 142 13.46 3.86 5.15
C GLY A 142 14.10 5.25 5.15
N GLY A 143 13.65 6.12 6.05
CA GLY A 143 14.14 7.49 6.19
C GLY A 143 13.54 8.49 5.18
N ALA A 144 12.68 8.07 4.27
CA ALA A 144 12.04 8.96 3.31
C ALA A 144 11.21 10.06 3.99
N ARG A 145 11.28 11.28 3.45
CA ARG A 145 10.42 12.41 3.77
C ARG A 145 9.37 12.56 2.68
N ALA A 146 8.24 13.16 3.04
CA ALA A 146 7.29 13.60 2.01
C ALA A 146 7.89 14.74 1.19
N ARG A 147 8.42 15.78 1.85
CA ARG A 147 9.10 16.90 1.21
C ARG A 147 10.45 16.52 0.61
N ASP A 148 10.95 17.36 -0.29
CA ASP A 148 12.32 17.26 -0.73
C ASP A 148 13.29 17.57 0.43
N PHE A 149 14.28 16.71 0.62
CA PHE A 149 15.28 16.83 1.67
C PHE A 149 16.59 16.17 1.26
N GLY A 150 17.49 16.95 0.73
CA GLY A 150 18.84 16.50 0.34
C GLY A 150 18.82 15.36 -0.69
N GLN A 151 19.66 14.34 -0.45
CA GLN A 151 19.78 13.18 -1.37
C GLN A 151 18.89 11.99 -0.99
N ASN A 152 17.94 12.16 -0.06
CA ASN A 152 17.04 11.11 0.33
C ASN A 152 16.02 10.80 -0.77
N ILE A 153 15.61 9.55 -0.86
CA ILE A 153 14.50 9.15 -1.72
C ILE A 153 13.20 9.63 -1.08
N ASN A 154 12.72 10.79 -1.51
CA ASN A 154 11.49 11.44 -1.05
C ASN A 154 10.27 10.95 -1.84
N LEU A 155 9.07 11.48 -1.51
CA LEU A 155 7.83 11.10 -2.18
C LEU A 155 7.88 11.37 -3.70
N ALA A 156 8.39 12.51 -4.12
CA ALA A 156 8.52 12.85 -5.55
C ALA A 156 9.44 11.88 -6.28
N SER A 157 10.56 11.49 -5.65
CA SER A 157 11.48 10.49 -6.22
C SER A 157 10.81 9.12 -6.36
N GLN A 158 10.08 8.66 -5.34
CA GLN A 158 9.35 7.39 -5.37
C GLN A 158 8.28 7.39 -6.47
N LEU A 159 7.53 8.49 -6.59
CA LEU A 159 6.53 8.66 -7.64
C LEU A 159 7.16 8.64 -9.03
N GLY A 160 8.27 9.35 -9.23
CA GLY A 160 9.01 9.36 -10.49
C GLY A 160 9.53 7.97 -10.89
N MET A 161 10.02 7.18 -9.93
CA MET A 161 10.45 5.81 -10.16
C MET A 161 9.27 4.91 -10.56
N PHE A 162 8.14 5.02 -9.87
CA PHE A 162 6.91 4.31 -10.26
C PHE A 162 6.47 4.68 -11.67
N GLN A 163 6.44 5.98 -12.01
CA GLN A 163 6.05 6.45 -13.34
C GLN A 163 6.99 5.91 -14.44
N ALA A 164 8.29 5.82 -14.15
CA ALA A 164 9.26 5.23 -15.06
C ALA A 164 9.03 3.71 -15.26
N ASP A 165 8.83 2.96 -14.16
CA ASP A 165 8.56 1.52 -14.20
C ASP A 165 7.21 1.20 -14.88
N ALA A 166 6.19 2.01 -14.62
CA ALA A 166 4.86 1.90 -15.18
C ALA A 166 4.73 2.51 -16.59
N GLN A 167 5.83 3.07 -17.15
CA GLN A 167 5.83 3.77 -18.44
C GLN A 167 4.77 4.90 -18.52
N GLY A 168 4.51 5.55 -17.39
CA GLY A 168 3.52 6.60 -17.25
C GLY A 168 2.07 6.11 -17.08
N GLU A 169 1.82 4.79 -17.03
CA GLU A 169 0.48 4.25 -16.89
C GLU A 169 0.02 4.30 -15.43
N VAL A 170 -1.01 5.11 -15.19
CA VAL A 170 -1.76 5.18 -13.92
C VAL A 170 -3.18 4.72 -14.19
N THR A 171 -3.70 3.75 -13.42
CA THR A 171 -5.02 3.15 -13.68
C THR A 171 -5.95 3.23 -12.47
N ASP A 172 -7.24 3.22 -12.70
CA ASP A 172 -8.29 3.13 -11.68
C ASP A 172 -8.41 1.73 -11.04
N ARG A 173 -7.76 0.72 -11.65
CA ARG A 173 -7.69 -0.66 -11.14
C ARG A 173 -6.51 -0.87 -10.18
N THR A 174 -5.80 0.19 -9.85
CA THR A 174 -4.67 0.19 -8.91
C THR A 174 -5.05 0.98 -7.65
N LEU A 175 -4.78 0.40 -6.49
CA LEU A 175 -4.90 1.08 -5.21
C LEU A 175 -3.56 1.74 -4.86
N TYR A 176 -3.55 3.07 -4.78
CA TYR A 176 -2.35 3.85 -4.46
C TYR A 176 -2.33 4.19 -2.99
N VAL A 177 -1.22 3.94 -2.31
CA VAL A 177 -1.02 4.19 -0.88
C VAL A 177 0.10 5.21 -0.67
N LEU A 178 -0.20 6.29 0.04
CA LEU A 178 0.76 7.28 0.49
C LEU A 178 0.85 7.22 2.02
N ALA A 179 2.02 6.85 2.55
CA ALA A 179 2.24 6.68 3.98
C ALA A 179 3.60 7.27 4.38
N LEU A 180 3.68 8.60 4.35
CA LEU A 180 4.86 9.40 4.68
C LEU A 180 4.47 10.57 5.57
N GLY A 181 5.47 11.22 6.15
CA GLY A 181 5.33 12.43 6.97
C GLY A 181 5.89 12.26 8.38
N GLY A 182 6.04 11.02 8.87
CA GLY A 182 6.61 10.77 10.20
C GLY A 182 8.03 11.33 10.35
N ASN A 183 8.87 11.19 9.34
CA ASN A 183 10.21 11.76 9.31
C ASN A 183 10.21 13.29 9.19
N ASP A 184 9.22 13.87 8.50
CA ASP A 184 9.04 15.32 8.41
C ASP A 184 8.67 15.91 9.79
N VAL A 185 7.74 15.26 10.52
CA VAL A 185 7.39 15.67 11.88
C VAL A 185 8.58 15.52 12.83
N ARG A 186 9.37 14.44 12.72
CA ARG A 186 10.60 14.27 13.50
C ARG A 186 11.60 15.40 13.24
N ASP A 187 11.78 15.79 11.97
CA ASP A 187 12.63 16.92 11.61
C ASP A 187 12.08 18.25 12.16
N ALA A 188 10.75 18.44 12.12
CA ALA A 188 10.10 19.62 12.70
C ALA A 188 10.28 19.69 14.22
N VAL A 189 10.24 18.57 14.94
CA VAL A 189 10.57 18.52 16.39
C VAL A 189 12.04 18.90 16.59
N SER A 190 12.94 18.36 15.80
CA SER A 190 14.38 18.65 15.90
C SER A 190 14.72 20.11 15.56
N ALA A 191 13.95 20.73 14.66
CA ALA A 191 14.11 22.13 14.26
C ALA A 191 13.87 23.11 15.42
N LEU A 192 13.07 22.75 16.41
CA LEU A 192 12.84 23.58 17.61
C LEU A 192 14.10 23.85 18.43
N ALA A 193 15.11 22.99 18.33
CA ALA A 193 16.41 23.25 18.96
C ALA A 193 17.20 24.37 18.26
N GLN A 194 16.90 24.65 16.98
CA GLN A 194 17.54 25.70 16.18
C GLN A 194 16.69 26.98 16.12
N ASP A 195 15.37 26.81 16.07
CA ASP A 195 14.37 27.87 16.00
C ASP A 195 13.23 27.61 16.99
N SER A 196 13.36 28.19 18.19
CA SER A 196 12.35 28.06 19.23
C SER A 196 11.04 28.83 18.94
N SER A 197 11.02 29.68 17.89
CA SER A 197 9.77 30.33 17.43
C SER A 197 8.82 29.35 16.76
N GLY A 198 9.31 28.20 16.27
CA GLY A 198 8.55 27.19 15.56
C GLY A 198 8.26 27.52 14.09
N LEU A 199 8.78 28.62 13.56
CA LEU A 199 8.60 28.98 12.14
C LEU A 199 9.21 27.94 11.21
N LEU A 200 10.44 27.48 11.51
CA LEU A 200 11.10 26.43 10.74
C LEU A 200 10.32 25.10 10.81
N SER A 201 9.79 24.76 11.99
CA SER A 201 8.95 23.57 12.15
C SER A 201 7.66 23.64 11.32
N ALA A 202 7.04 24.82 11.27
CA ALA A 202 5.84 25.06 10.47
C ALA A 202 6.14 24.97 8.96
N GLU A 203 7.26 25.51 8.52
CA GLU A 203 7.73 25.42 7.12
C GLU A 203 7.97 23.96 6.69
N ILE A 204 8.63 23.17 7.54
CA ILE A 204 8.88 21.75 7.29
C ILE A 204 7.54 21.00 7.07
N ILE A 205 6.56 21.24 7.94
CA ILE A 205 5.24 20.60 7.84
C ILE A 205 4.51 21.07 6.56
N ALA A 206 4.51 22.37 6.28
CA ALA A 206 3.85 22.92 5.09
C ALA A 206 4.44 22.33 3.80
N ASN A 207 5.77 22.23 3.69
CA ASN A 207 6.45 21.64 2.54
C ASN A 207 6.14 20.14 2.39
N ALA A 208 6.01 19.40 3.49
CA ALA A 208 5.62 17.99 3.46
C ALA A 208 4.19 17.80 2.97
N LEU A 209 3.26 18.63 3.44
CA LEU A 209 1.86 18.60 3.00
C LEU A 209 1.70 19.02 1.55
N SER A 210 2.47 20.01 1.08
CA SER A 210 2.51 20.39 -0.34
C SER A 210 2.94 19.21 -1.21
N ALA A 211 4.00 18.51 -0.83
CA ALA A 211 4.48 17.34 -1.58
C ALA A 211 3.46 16.19 -1.62
N ILE A 212 2.70 15.99 -0.54
CA ILE A 212 1.60 15.01 -0.52
C ILE A 212 0.47 15.46 -1.47
N SER A 213 0.11 16.75 -1.45
CA SER A 213 -0.87 17.32 -2.38
C SER A 213 -0.47 17.10 -3.83
N ASP A 214 0.77 17.44 -4.17
CA ASP A 214 1.31 17.30 -5.53
C ASP A 214 1.27 15.84 -6.01
N ALA A 215 1.61 14.89 -5.14
CA ALA A 215 1.55 13.47 -5.45
C ALA A 215 0.11 12.97 -5.67
N VAL A 216 -0.85 13.41 -4.84
CA VAL A 216 -2.27 13.06 -5.01
C VAL A 216 -2.79 13.63 -6.35
N ILE A 217 -2.49 14.90 -6.66
CA ILE A 217 -2.89 15.55 -7.91
C ILE A 217 -2.26 14.84 -9.11
N ALA A 218 -0.98 14.47 -9.04
CA ALA A 218 -0.29 13.78 -10.12
C ALA A 218 -0.91 12.40 -10.40
N LEU A 219 -1.20 11.62 -9.36
CA LEU A 219 -1.87 10.32 -9.49
C LEU A 219 -3.29 10.46 -10.05
N TYR A 220 -4.08 11.40 -9.51
CA TYR A 220 -5.43 11.67 -10.00
C TYR A 220 -5.43 12.12 -11.47
N SER A 221 -4.56 13.04 -11.83
CA SER A 221 -4.42 13.52 -13.22
C SER A 221 -3.97 12.41 -14.18
N GLY A 222 -3.27 11.40 -13.67
CA GLY A 222 -2.88 10.21 -14.43
C GLY A 222 -3.99 9.17 -14.58
N GLY A 223 -5.10 9.27 -13.82
CA GLY A 223 -6.25 8.36 -13.92
C GLY A 223 -6.56 7.58 -12.65
N ALA A 224 -5.84 7.79 -11.54
CA ALA A 224 -6.18 7.17 -10.26
C ALA A 224 -7.51 7.75 -9.72
N THR A 225 -8.42 6.87 -9.31
CA THR A 225 -9.71 7.26 -8.73
C THR A 225 -9.81 6.96 -7.24
N THR A 226 -8.98 6.06 -6.73
CA THR A 226 -8.99 5.67 -5.31
C THR A 226 -7.58 5.64 -4.75
N LEU A 227 -7.36 6.44 -3.72
CA LEU A 227 -6.10 6.50 -2.99
C LEU A 227 -6.33 6.16 -1.52
N MET A 228 -5.28 5.67 -0.86
CA MET A 228 -5.20 5.57 0.59
C MET A 228 -4.11 6.53 1.07
N VAL A 229 -4.43 7.42 2.00
CA VAL A 229 -3.46 8.36 2.57
C VAL A 229 -3.42 8.20 4.08
N ALA A 230 -2.22 7.97 4.61
CA ALA A 230 -2.00 7.79 6.04
C ALA A 230 -1.68 9.13 6.72
N ASN A 231 -2.26 9.34 7.90
CA ASN A 231 -1.74 10.31 8.83
C ASN A 231 -0.48 9.78 9.53
N VAL A 232 0.25 10.65 10.25
CA VAL A 232 1.45 10.23 10.97
C VAL A 232 1.08 9.70 12.36
N PRO A 233 1.81 8.68 12.88
CA PRO A 233 1.66 8.26 14.28
C PRO A 233 1.92 9.45 15.24
N ASP A 234 1.34 9.37 16.42
CA ASP A 234 1.73 10.29 17.50
C ASP A 234 3.14 9.95 17.98
N LEU A 235 4.12 10.78 17.60
CA LEU A 235 5.52 10.53 17.93
C LEU A 235 5.81 10.65 19.43
N SER A 236 4.95 11.32 20.21
CA SER A 236 5.13 11.51 21.65
C SER A 236 5.13 10.22 22.45
N ILE A 237 4.52 9.14 21.93
CA ILE A 237 4.48 7.85 22.60
C ILE A 237 5.68 6.97 22.30
N THR A 238 6.59 7.42 21.42
CA THR A 238 7.72 6.60 20.99
C THR A 238 8.86 6.59 22.03
N PRO A 239 9.56 5.46 22.20
CA PRO A 239 10.71 5.38 23.10
C PRO A 239 11.81 6.41 22.80
N ALA A 240 12.02 6.72 21.50
CA ALA A 240 13.02 7.72 21.10
C ALA A 240 12.69 9.12 21.60
N VAL A 241 11.44 9.55 21.49
CA VAL A 241 11.00 10.86 21.96
C VAL A 241 11.02 10.92 23.49
N ASN A 242 10.62 9.85 24.18
CA ASN A 242 10.69 9.78 25.65
C ASN A 242 12.14 9.89 26.15
N ARG A 243 13.10 9.30 25.45
CA ARG A 243 14.53 9.45 25.74
C ARG A 243 15.03 10.87 25.45
N LEU A 244 14.58 11.46 24.36
CA LEU A 244 14.91 12.84 24.01
C LEU A 244 14.39 13.81 25.08
N ASP A 245 13.20 13.59 25.62
CA ASP A 245 12.61 14.44 26.65
C ASP A 245 13.43 14.49 27.96
N ALA A 246 14.14 13.40 28.27
CA ALA A 246 15.07 13.35 29.40
C ALA A 246 16.29 14.29 29.23
N ILE A 247 16.66 14.63 28.00
CA ILE A 247 17.79 15.48 27.64
C ILE A 247 17.31 16.90 27.26
N LEU A 248 16.18 16.97 26.56
CA LEU A 248 15.55 18.20 26.10
C LEU A 248 14.11 18.23 26.63
N PRO A 249 13.88 18.75 27.84
CA PRO A 249 12.56 18.80 28.44
C PRO A 249 11.54 19.52 27.57
N GLY A 250 10.37 18.91 27.39
CA GLY A 250 9.30 19.38 26.50
C GLY A 250 9.32 18.76 25.10
N ALA A 251 10.27 17.88 24.78
CA ALA A 251 10.31 17.18 23.49
C ALA A 251 9.07 16.32 23.26
N THR A 252 8.58 15.62 24.29
CA THR A 252 7.34 14.83 24.24
C THR A 252 6.13 15.70 23.91
N MET A 253 5.99 16.85 24.59
CA MET A 253 4.90 17.79 24.33
C MET A 253 4.97 18.35 22.90
N SER A 254 6.16 18.75 22.47
CA SER A 254 6.38 19.27 21.12
C SER A 254 6.05 18.24 20.05
N ALA A 255 6.45 16.98 20.25
CA ALA A 255 6.16 15.89 19.34
C ALA A 255 4.64 15.62 19.24
N ALA A 256 3.92 15.67 20.37
CA ALA A 256 2.46 15.53 20.38
C ALA A 256 1.79 16.66 19.58
N ILE A 257 2.18 17.92 19.85
CA ILE A 257 1.62 19.09 19.17
C ILE A 257 1.88 19.06 17.68
N LEU A 258 3.13 18.77 17.26
CA LEU A 258 3.50 18.78 15.84
C LEU A 258 2.90 17.59 15.09
N SER A 259 2.77 16.41 15.70
CA SER A 259 2.06 15.27 15.10
C SER A 259 0.57 15.59 14.92
N ALA A 260 -0.07 16.18 15.94
CA ALA A 260 -1.47 16.58 15.86
C ALA A 260 -1.70 17.69 14.81
N LYS A 261 -0.81 18.69 14.75
CA LYS A 261 -0.84 19.75 13.74
C LYS A 261 -0.75 19.18 12.33
N PHE A 262 0.25 18.35 12.04
CA PHE A 262 0.40 17.70 10.75
C PHE A 262 -0.88 16.94 10.37
N ASN A 263 -1.42 16.13 11.27
CA ASN A 263 -2.59 15.30 11.00
C ASN A 263 -3.86 16.13 10.76
N SER A 264 -4.05 17.22 11.50
CA SER A 264 -5.17 18.15 11.30
C SER A 264 -5.10 18.87 9.96
N GLU A 265 -3.92 19.37 9.59
CA GLU A 265 -3.70 20.06 8.32
C GLU A 265 -3.80 19.09 7.13
N LEU A 266 -3.27 17.87 7.27
CA LEU A 266 -3.45 16.82 6.27
C LEU A 266 -4.93 16.51 6.05
N ALA A 267 -5.72 16.37 7.12
CA ALA A 267 -7.16 16.10 6.99
C ALA A 267 -7.87 17.19 6.19
N GLY A 268 -7.62 18.47 6.51
CA GLY A 268 -8.18 19.60 5.76
C GLY A 268 -7.72 19.64 4.30
N LEU A 269 -6.44 19.34 4.03
CA LEU A 269 -5.90 19.22 2.67
C LEU A 269 -6.63 18.14 1.87
N LEU A 270 -6.82 16.95 2.44
CA LEU A 270 -7.50 15.86 1.77
C LEU A 270 -8.98 16.16 1.50
N ASP A 271 -9.66 16.90 2.39
CA ASP A 271 -11.03 17.38 2.15
C ASP A 271 -11.09 18.31 0.94
N VAL A 272 -10.14 19.25 0.82
CA VAL A 272 -10.05 20.15 -0.33
C VAL A 272 -9.76 19.40 -1.64
N LEU A 273 -8.86 18.42 -1.60
CA LEU A 273 -8.51 17.61 -2.77
C LEU A 273 -9.71 16.79 -3.27
N GLU A 274 -10.47 16.15 -2.38
CA GLU A 274 -11.70 15.42 -2.77
C GLU A 274 -12.78 16.36 -3.33
N GLN A 275 -12.95 17.54 -2.75
CA GLN A 275 -13.92 18.53 -3.24
C GLN A 275 -13.54 19.10 -4.61
N SER A 276 -12.25 19.29 -4.87
CA SER A 276 -11.77 19.87 -6.13
C SER A 276 -11.49 18.84 -7.23
N SER A 277 -11.57 17.54 -6.93
CA SER A 277 -11.22 16.43 -7.84
C SER A 277 -12.42 15.48 -8.01
N PRO A 278 -13.34 15.73 -8.94
CA PRO A 278 -14.56 14.94 -9.13
C PRO A 278 -14.24 13.45 -9.35
N GLY A 279 -14.83 12.57 -8.54
CA GLY A 279 -14.63 11.12 -8.61
C GLY A 279 -13.40 10.58 -7.86
N LEU A 280 -12.52 11.45 -7.35
CA LEU A 280 -11.46 11.05 -6.45
C LEU A 280 -12.04 10.60 -5.11
N LYS A 281 -11.57 9.46 -4.62
CA LYS A 281 -11.91 8.90 -3.31
C LYS A 281 -10.62 8.70 -2.51
N ILE A 282 -10.57 9.22 -1.30
CA ILE A 282 -9.41 9.08 -0.42
C ILE A 282 -9.79 8.33 0.85
N ILE A 283 -9.31 7.10 0.96
CA ILE A 283 -9.40 6.28 2.18
C ILE A 283 -8.35 6.78 3.16
N ARG A 284 -8.78 7.30 4.30
CA ARG A 284 -7.88 7.87 5.32
C ARG A 284 -7.42 6.79 6.28
N ILE A 285 -6.11 6.56 6.34
CA ILE A 285 -5.49 5.62 7.27
C ILE A 285 -5.14 6.39 8.55
N ASP A 286 -5.76 6.03 9.66
CA ASP A 286 -5.52 6.65 10.96
C ASP A 286 -4.43 5.91 11.74
N PHE A 287 -3.15 6.22 11.44
CA PHE A 287 -2.03 5.66 12.20
C PHE A 287 -1.96 6.21 13.62
N ALA A 288 -2.26 7.50 13.81
CA ALA A 288 -2.27 8.12 15.14
C ALA A 288 -3.26 7.41 16.05
N GLY A 289 -4.52 7.28 15.64
CA GLY A 289 -5.55 6.60 16.42
C GLY A 289 -5.27 5.12 16.61
N ASN A 290 -4.78 4.42 15.57
CA ASN A 290 -4.48 2.99 15.65
C ASN A 290 -3.33 2.69 16.64
N THR A 291 -2.25 3.46 16.61
CA THR A 291 -1.11 3.29 17.54
C THR A 291 -1.48 3.70 18.96
N ARG A 292 -2.20 4.81 19.12
CA ARG A 292 -2.69 5.27 20.42
C ARG A 292 -3.62 4.23 21.05
N ARG A 293 -4.57 3.67 20.30
CA ARG A 293 -5.47 2.61 20.78
C ARG A 293 -4.73 1.39 21.30
N ILE A 294 -3.61 1.01 20.66
CA ILE A 294 -2.79 -0.10 21.14
C ILE A 294 -2.06 0.30 22.44
N ALA A 295 -1.60 1.54 22.54
CA ALA A 295 -0.90 2.04 23.73
C ALA A 295 -1.84 2.20 24.94
N ASP A 296 -3.07 2.65 24.71
CA ASP A 296 -4.05 2.92 25.77
C ASP A 296 -4.72 1.64 26.31
N ASP A 297 -4.88 0.60 25.48
CA ASP A 297 -5.44 -0.70 25.88
C ASP A 297 -4.57 -1.86 25.36
N PRO A 298 -3.34 -2.00 25.87
CA PRO A 298 -2.40 -2.98 25.33
C PRO A 298 -2.81 -4.43 25.61
N GLU A 299 -3.58 -4.69 26.65
CA GLU A 299 -4.04 -6.03 27.03
C GLU A 299 -5.00 -6.61 25.99
N ALA A 300 -5.90 -5.77 25.42
CA ALA A 300 -6.80 -6.16 24.35
C ALA A 300 -6.04 -6.69 23.11
N PHE A 301 -4.81 -6.24 22.93
CA PHE A 301 -3.91 -6.65 21.84
C PHE A 301 -2.86 -7.69 22.26
N LYS A 302 -2.89 -8.15 23.52
CA LYS A 302 -1.88 -9.06 24.09
C LYS A 302 -0.47 -8.48 23.96
N ILE A 303 -0.34 -7.16 24.17
CA ILE A 303 0.90 -6.40 24.34
C ILE A 303 1.01 -6.07 25.82
N SER A 304 2.19 -6.00 26.38
CA SER A 304 2.41 -5.70 27.78
C SER A 304 3.50 -4.63 28.01
N ASN A 305 4.17 -4.21 26.95
CA ASN A 305 5.14 -3.12 27.00
C ASN A 305 4.89 -2.18 25.80
N VAL A 306 4.54 -0.93 26.12
CA VAL A 306 4.24 0.12 25.12
C VAL A 306 5.19 1.32 25.25
N GLU A 307 6.09 1.31 26.22
CA GLU A 307 6.97 2.42 26.55
C GLU A 307 8.42 2.18 26.10
N GLU A 308 8.86 0.91 26.07
CA GLU A 308 10.25 0.55 25.82
C GLU A 308 10.43 -0.06 24.42
N ALA A 309 11.64 0.09 23.87
CA ALA A 309 12.09 -0.62 22.69
C ALA A 309 12.47 -2.08 23.04
N CYS A 310 12.17 -3.01 22.14
CA CYS A 310 12.62 -4.41 22.28
C CYS A 310 14.13 -4.56 21.96
N VAL A 311 14.69 -3.74 21.08
CA VAL A 311 16.12 -3.72 20.78
C VAL A 311 16.85 -2.93 21.86
N MET A 312 17.89 -3.52 22.43
CA MET A 312 18.69 -2.99 23.51
C MET A 312 20.16 -2.99 23.08
N PRO A 313 20.65 -1.89 22.43
CA PRO A 313 22.06 -1.78 22.08
C PRO A 313 22.90 -1.82 23.36
N ASP A 314 24.13 -2.28 23.22
CA ASP A 314 25.12 -2.40 24.31
C ASP A 314 24.71 -3.28 25.51
N GLN A 315 23.61 -4.02 25.38
CA GLN A 315 23.15 -4.99 26.37
C GLN A 315 23.23 -6.43 25.83
N ARG A 316 23.29 -7.38 26.76
CA ARG A 316 23.16 -8.79 26.42
C ARG A 316 22.01 -9.43 27.22
N PRO A 317 21.00 -9.99 26.55
CA PRO A 317 20.80 -10.05 25.09
C PRO A 317 20.50 -8.69 24.48
N SER A 318 20.92 -8.47 23.22
CA SER A 318 20.72 -7.21 22.47
C SER A 318 19.27 -6.96 22.03
N SER A 319 18.36 -7.87 22.38
CA SER A 319 16.92 -7.70 22.13
C SER A 319 16.12 -8.42 23.21
N CYS A 320 14.89 -7.98 23.41
CA CYS A 320 13.95 -8.57 24.36
C CYS A 320 13.66 -10.05 24.02
N LYS A 321 13.37 -10.87 25.04
CA LYS A 321 13.06 -12.31 24.85
C LYS A 321 11.71 -12.58 24.17
N LYS A 322 10.76 -11.65 24.29
CA LYS A 322 9.38 -11.80 23.84
C LYS A 322 8.90 -10.60 22.98
N PRO A 323 9.40 -10.43 21.74
CA PRO A 323 9.06 -9.26 20.91
C PRO A 323 7.55 -9.05 20.72
N ASN A 324 6.77 -10.13 20.68
CA ASN A 324 5.32 -10.07 20.53
C ASN A 324 4.58 -9.45 21.74
N ARG A 325 5.31 -9.10 22.80
CA ARG A 325 4.78 -8.39 23.97
C ARG A 325 5.06 -6.89 23.94
N TYR A 326 5.83 -6.41 22.95
CA TYR A 326 6.22 -5.03 22.80
C TYR A 326 5.45 -4.36 21.66
N LEU A 327 5.11 -3.09 21.86
CA LEU A 327 4.60 -2.23 20.79
C LEU A 327 5.75 -1.87 19.84
N PHE A 328 6.87 -1.43 20.38
CA PHE A 328 8.02 -0.94 19.62
C PHE A 328 9.13 -1.99 19.51
N TRP A 329 9.66 -2.13 18.29
CA TRP A 329 10.84 -2.93 18.01
C TRP A 329 12.13 -2.19 18.40
N ASP A 330 12.25 -0.94 17.95
CA ASP A 330 13.31 0.00 18.32
C ASP A 330 12.72 1.33 18.86
N GLY A 331 13.46 2.42 18.75
CA GLY A 331 13.04 3.72 19.30
C GLY A 331 11.75 4.29 18.70
N ILE A 332 11.39 3.91 17.46
CA ILE A 332 10.22 4.45 16.75
C ILE A 332 9.40 3.43 15.98
N HIS A 333 10.02 2.30 15.56
CA HIS A 333 9.36 1.36 14.68
C HIS A 333 8.55 0.31 15.45
N PRO A 334 7.33 0.01 15.01
CA PRO A 334 6.52 -1.03 15.63
C PRO A 334 7.12 -2.42 15.44
N THR A 335 6.83 -3.35 16.36
CA THR A 335 7.13 -4.76 16.17
C THR A 335 6.29 -5.37 15.05
N ALA A 336 6.72 -6.51 14.49
CA ALA A 336 5.93 -7.29 13.53
C ALA A 336 4.54 -7.67 14.07
N LYS A 337 4.39 -7.82 15.41
CA LYS A 337 3.09 -8.00 16.06
C LYS A 337 2.23 -6.75 15.94
N ALA A 338 2.78 -5.58 16.24
CA ALA A 338 2.07 -4.30 16.13
C ALA A 338 1.71 -4.00 14.66
N HIS A 339 2.62 -4.17 13.73
CA HIS A 339 2.34 -4.04 12.30
C HIS A 339 1.18 -4.94 11.84
N ARG A 340 1.12 -6.18 12.31
CA ARG A 340 0.00 -7.08 11.99
C ARG A 340 -1.34 -6.59 12.56
N ILE A 341 -1.33 -5.99 13.74
CA ILE A 341 -2.55 -5.40 14.35
C ILE A 341 -2.98 -4.19 13.54
N ILE A 342 -2.06 -3.28 13.25
CA ILE A 342 -2.31 -2.07 12.43
C ILE A 342 -2.85 -2.47 11.05
N GLY A 343 -2.20 -3.41 10.35
CA GLY A 343 -2.66 -3.89 9.04
C GLY A 343 -4.09 -4.45 9.05
N LYS A 344 -4.49 -5.11 10.16
CA LYS A 344 -5.89 -5.57 10.35
C LYS A 344 -6.86 -4.40 10.58
N MET A 345 -6.44 -3.37 11.31
CA MET A 345 -7.27 -2.17 11.54
C MET A 345 -7.47 -1.41 10.23
N VAL A 346 -6.41 -1.22 9.47
CA VAL A 346 -6.45 -0.59 8.14
C VAL A 346 -7.36 -1.37 7.19
N PHE A 347 -7.26 -2.70 7.17
CA PHE A 347 -8.14 -3.52 6.34
C PHE A 347 -9.62 -3.39 6.72
N LYS A 348 -9.94 -3.32 8.01
CA LYS A 348 -11.32 -3.07 8.46
C LYS A 348 -11.84 -1.71 8.01
N ASN A 349 -11.01 -0.66 8.10
CA ASN A 349 -11.36 0.67 7.61
C ASN A 349 -11.62 0.64 6.09
N TYR A 350 -10.70 0.05 5.32
CA TYR A 350 -10.86 -0.17 3.88
C TYR A 350 -12.18 -0.88 3.56
N GLN A 351 -12.49 -2.01 4.22
CA GLN A 351 -13.73 -2.74 4.00
C GLN A 351 -14.99 -1.91 4.31
N SER A 352 -14.94 -1.08 5.36
CA SER A 352 -16.07 -0.18 5.69
C SER A 352 -16.28 0.84 4.58
N PHE A 353 -15.22 1.50 4.16
CA PHE A 353 -15.24 2.50 3.09
C PHE A 353 -15.78 1.91 1.77
N MET A 354 -15.34 0.71 1.39
CA MET A 354 -15.78 0.07 0.16
C MET A 354 -17.27 -0.28 0.22
N ARG A 355 -17.77 -0.85 1.33
CA ARG A 355 -19.20 -1.13 1.52
C ARG A 355 -20.06 0.13 1.46
N ASP A 356 -19.63 1.21 2.10
CA ASP A 356 -20.38 2.46 2.11
C ASP A 356 -20.45 3.06 0.70
N SER A 357 -19.38 2.92 -0.08
CA SER A 357 -19.32 3.34 -1.49
C SER A 357 -20.24 2.51 -2.38
N GLU A 358 -20.38 1.20 -2.17
CA GLU A 358 -21.28 0.30 -2.92
C GLU A 358 -22.75 0.57 -2.59
N VAL A 359 -23.10 0.82 -1.33
CA VAL A 359 -24.47 1.13 -0.89
C VAL A 359 -25.00 2.41 -1.56
N LEU A 360 -24.14 3.40 -1.80
CA LEU A 360 -24.51 4.63 -2.49
C LEU A 360 -24.76 4.42 -4.00
N CYS A 361 -24.27 3.33 -4.58
CA CYS A 361 -24.33 3.06 -6.03
C CYS A 361 -25.35 1.97 -6.44
N HIS A 362 -26.09 1.35 -5.49
CA HIS A 362 -27.08 0.31 -5.84
C HIS A 362 -28.45 0.90 -6.22
N PRO A 363 -28.96 0.64 -7.46
CA PRO A 363 -30.20 1.22 -7.96
C PRO A 363 -31.51 0.67 -7.34
N GLY A 364 -31.42 -0.21 -6.35
CA GLY A 364 -32.56 -0.92 -5.75
C GLY A 364 -33.18 -0.27 -4.51
N ARG A 365 -32.60 0.75 -3.92
CA ARG A 365 -33.19 1.49 -2.79
C ARG A 365 -33.75 2.83 -3.25
N LYS A 366 -35.03 3.08 -2.92
CA LYS A 366 -35.81 4.29 -3.23
C LYS A 366 -35.27 5.53 -2.48
N ASN A 367 -34.04 5.93 -2.70
CA ASN A 367 -33.55 7.26 -2.39
C ASN A 367 -32.55 7.64 -3.50
N ARG A 368 -33.06 8.46 -4.42
CA ARG A 368 -32.35 9.02 -5.54
C ARG A 368 -31.57 10.24 -5.05
N ASP A 369 -30.41 10.08 -4.49
CA ASP A 369 -29.51 11.18 -4.25
C ASP A 369 -28.62 11.42 -5.48
N ALA A 370 -28.49 12.69 -5.84
CA ALA A 370 -27.91 13.18 -7.09
C ALA A 370 -26.43 12.80 -7.32
N ALA A 371 -25.75 12.27 -6.31
CA ALA A 371 -24.34 11.92 -6.35
C ALA A 371 -23.99 10.69 -7.24
N CYS A 372 -24.93 9.74 -7.41
CA CYS A 372 -24.71 8.60 -8.31
C CYS A 372 -24.94 8.90 -9.80
N ARG A 373 -25.49 10.07 -10.14
CA ARG A 373 -25.76 10.44 -11.55
C ARG A 373 -24.54 10.95 -12.31
N SER A 374 -23.48 11.37 -11.62
CA SER A 374 -22.27 11.91 -12.24
C SER A 374 -21.26 10.83 -12.67
N VAL A 375 -21.42 9.58 -12.27
CA VAL A 375 -20.50 8.46 -12.62
C VAL A 375 -20.97 7.65 -13.83
N LEU A 376 -22.19 7.86 -14.34
CA LEU A 376 -22.77 7.07 -15.43
C LEU A 376 -22.84 7.78 -16.80
N TRP A 377 -22.37 9.04 -16.91
CA TRP A 377 -22.34 9.78 -18.18
C TRP A 377 -21.10 10.67 -18.26
N LEU A 378 -19.99 10.09 -18.64
CA LEU A 378 -18.96 10.73 -19.51
C LEU A 378 -18.10 9.62 -20.11
#